data_7e0736ca40d1151da16db506bc015c22
#
_entry.id   7e0736ca40d1151da16db506bc015c22
#
_cell.length_a   1.000
_cell.length_b   1.000
_cell.length_c   1.000
_cell.angle_alpha   90.00
_cell.angle_beta   90.00
_cell.angle_gamma   90.00
#
_symmetry.space_group_name_H-M   'P 1'
#
loop_
_entity.id
_entity.type
_entity.pdbx_description
1 polymer ?
#
loop_
_entity_poly.entity_id
_entity_poly.type
_entity_poly.pdbx_seq_one_letter_code
_entity_poly.pdbx_strand_id
1 'polypeptide(L)'
;MTALPDPTERELAILKLKAPDAGRELSRQIVAYVRKLRGMDLFKVPGVAETIDWANALMQLDAVALDPAAVSNSLGVLLKYQDDIQRMAGGEAKRILDEVKAELAQEAAAGAADG
;
A
#
# COMPACT_ATOMS: atom_id res chain seq x y z
N MET A 1 8.32 -26.86 13.02
CA MET A 1 7.28 -25.94 13.48
C MET A 1 6.93 -24.98 12.38
N THR A 2 5.66 -24.84 12.12
CA THR A 2 5.22 -23.95 11.03
C THR A 2 5.20 -22.51 11.53
N ALA A 3 5.90 -21.63 10.83
CA ALA A 3 5.88 -20.23 11.15
C ALA A 3 4.55 -19.63 10.75
N LEU A 4 4.06 -18.66 11.51
CA LEU A 4 2.88 -17.90 11.12
C LEU A 4 3.21 -17.06 9.90
N PRO A 5 2.21 -16.86 9.01
CA PRO A 5 2.45 -16.00 7.85
C PRO A 5 2.89 -14.61 8.28
N ASP A 6 3.80 -14.03 7.51
CA ASP A 6 4.19 -12.64 7.66
C ASP A 6 2.93 -11.77 7.55
N PRO A 7 2.78 -10.71 8.37
CA PRO A 7 1.64 -9.79 8.22
C PRO A 7 1.46 -9.29 6.80
N THR A 8 2.56 -9.08 6.06
CA THR A 8 2.47 -8.67 4.66
C THR A 8 1.80 -9.74 3.81
N GLU A 9 2.19 -10.99 3.98
CA GLU A 9 1.58 -12.09 3.23
C GLU A 9 0.12 -12.27 3.56
N ARG A 10 -0.23 -12.08 4.84
CA ARG A 10 -1.62 -12.17 5.28
C ARG A 10 -2.47 -11.09 4.62
N GLU A 11 -1.98 -9.85 4.59
CA GLU A 11 -2.72 -8.76 3.96
C GLU A 11 -2.82 -8.94 2.45
N LEU A 12 -1.77 -9.47 1.81
CA LEU A 12 -1.82 -9.78 0.38
C LEU A 12 -2.90 -10.83 0.10
N ALA A 13 -2.99 -11.86 0.94
CA ALA A 13 -4.00 -12.89 0.78
C ALA A 13 -5.41 -12.30 0.94
N ILE A 14 -5.60 -11.42 1.91
CA ILE A 14 -6.89 -10.77 2.12
C ILE A 14 -7.26 -9.90 0.92
N LEU A 15 -6.32 -9.13 0.39
CA LEU A 15 -6.57 -8.31 -0.80
C LEU A 15 -6.92 -9.17 -2.00
N LYS A 16 -6.27 -10.31 -2.16
CA LYS A 16 -6.58 -11.22 -3.24
C LYS A 16 -8.03 -11.71 -3.19
N LEU A 17 -8.54 -11.93 -1.98
CA LEU A 17 -9.93 -12.35 -1.79
C LEU A 17 -10.93 -11.22 -1.96
N LYS A 18 -10.59 -10.02 -1.45
CA LYS A 18 -11.54 -8.91 -1.37
C LYS A 18 -11.44 -7.93 -2.53
N ALA A 19 -10.31 -7.89 -3.21
CA ALA A 19 -10.08 -7.02 -4.36
C ALA A 19 -9.29 -7.79 -5.42
N PRO A 20 -9.87 -8.88 -5.96
CA PRO A 20 -9.13 -9.77 -6.87
C PRO A 20 -8.68 -9.10 -8.16
N ASP A 21 -9.38 -8.03 -8.56
CA ASP A 21 -9.03 -7.33 -9.80
C ASP A 21 -7.89 -6.33 -9.64
N ALA A 22 -7.42 -6.11 -8.41
CA ALA A 22 -6.33 -5.16 -8.16
C ALA A 22 -5.00 -5.57 -8.79
N GLY A 23 -4.84 -6.85 -9.07
CA GLY A 23 -3.60 -7.34 -9.66
C GLY A 23 -2.50 -7.50 -8.61
N ARG A 24 -1.50 -8.30 -8.96
CA ARG A 24 -0.44 -8.65 -8.02
C ARG A 24 0.47 -7.47 -7.70
N GLU A 25 0.87 -6.75 -8.74
CA GLU A 25 1.79 -5.62 -8.58
C GLU A 25 1.18 -4.51 -7.73
N LEU A 26 -0.05 -4.11 -8.05
CA LEU A 26 -0.75 -3.08 -7.30
C LEU A 26 -0.97 -3.51 -5.86
N SER A 27 -1.38 -4.76 -5.63
CA SER A 27 -1.63 -5.27 -4.28
C SER A 27 -0.38 -5.22 -3.42
N ARG A 28 0.78 -5.60 -3.98
CA ARG A 28 2.04 -5.54 -3.24
C ARG A 28 2.42 -4.11 -2.89
N GLN A 29 2.22 -3.18 -3.81
CA GLN A 29 2.50 -1.78 -3.56
C GLN A 29 1.57 -1.21 -2.48
N ILE A 30 0.28 -1.57 -2.53
CA ILE A 30 -0.69 -1.13 -1.53
C ILE A 30 -0.28 -1.58 -0.13
N VAL A 31 0.01 -2.87 0.04
CA VAL A 31 0.37 -3.41 1.35
C VAL A 31 1.67 -2.78 1.86
N ALA A 32 2.67 -2.63 1.00
CA ALA A 32 3.94 -2.02 1.40
C ALA A 32 3.74 -0.55 1.82
N TYR A 33 2.92 0.19 1.08
CA TYR A 33 2.63 1.58 1.39
C TYR A 33 1.93 1.71 2.74
N VAL A 34 0.89 0.91 2.96
CA VAL A 34 0.13 0.94 4.22
C VAL A 34 1.02 0.59 5.40
N ARG A 35 1.93 -0.36 5.24
CA ARG A 35 2.83 -0.72 6.32
C ARG A 35 3.76 0.42 6.71
N LYS A 36 4.20 1.20 5.73
CA LYS A 36 5.00 2.39 6.05
C LYS A 36 4.18 3.43 6.80
N LEU A 37 2.93 3.59 6.43
CA LEU A 37 2.03 4.50 7.16
C LEU A 37 1.83 4.06 8.61
N ARG A 38 1.76 2.75 8.85
CA ARG A 38 1.58 2.23 10.21
C ARG A 38 2.78 2.51 11.09
N GLY A 39 3.94 2.77 10.51
CA GLY A 39 5.13 3.17 11.25
C GLY A 39 5.23 4.66 11.51
N MET A 40 4.29 5.45 11.01
CA MET A 40 4.28 6.89 11.20
C MET A 40 3.44 7.27 12.41
N ASP A 41 3.69 8.47 12.92
CA ASP A 41 2.93 9.01 14.06
C ASP A 41 1.67 9.69 13.54
N LEU A 42 0.66 8.89 13.23
CA LEU A 42 -0.63 9.37 12.73
C LEU A 42 -1.67 9.30 13.85
N PHE A 43 -2.71 10.14 13.75
CA PHE A 43 -3.83 10.06 14.68
C PHE A 43 -4.50 8.72 14.62
N LYS A 44 -4.65 8.19 13.40
CA LYS A 44 -5.19 6.86 13.23
C LYS A 44 -4.51 6.18 12.04
N VAL A 45 -3.76 5.12 12.34
CA VAL A 45 -3.12 4.34 11.28
C VAL A 45 -4.18 3.49 10.56
N PRO A 46 -4.05 3.29 9.23
CA PRO A 46 -5.02 2.50 8.49
C PRO A 46 -4.93 1.02 8.86
N GLY A 47 -6.08 0.39 9.02
CA GLY A 47 -6.17 -1.04 9.26
C GLY A 47 -6.44 -1.81 7.99
N VAL A 48 -6.80 -3.09 8.14
CA VAL A 48 -7.06 -3.96 7.00
C VAL A 48 -8.29 -3.48 6.20
N ALA A 49 -9.35 -3.05 6.91
CA ALA A 49 -10.55 -2.57 6.22
C ALA A 49 -10.26 -1.38 5.33
N GLU A 50 -9.50 -0.41 5.84
CA GLU A 50 -9.12 0.77 5.07
C GLU A 50 -8.22 0.40 3.90
N THR A 51 -7.37 -0.61 4.07
CA THR A 51 -6.50 -1.09 3.01
C THR A 51 -7.34 -1.68 1.86
N ILE A 52 -8.37 -2.44 2.18
CA ILE A 52 -9.28 -3.02 1.19
C ILE A 52 -10.04 -1.91 0.46
N ASP A 53 -10.57 -0.94 1.22
CA ASP A 53 -11.29 0.19 0.63
C ASP A 53 -10.40 0.97 -0.32
N TRP A 54 -9.14 1.16 0.06
CA TRP A 54 -8.18 1.87 -0.79
C TRP A 54 -7.89 1.12 -2.08
N ALA A 55 -7.74 -0.21 -1.99
CA ALA A 55 -7.53 -1.04 -3.17
C ALA A 55 -8.71 -0.88 -4.15
N ASN A 56 -9.93 -0.91 -3.64
CA ASN A 56 -11.12 -0.75 -4.48
C ASN A 56 -11.21 0.64 -5.10
N ALA A 57 -10.84 1.67 -4.34
CA ALA A 57 -10.82 3.03 -4.85
C ALA A 57 -9.80 3.19 -5.98
N LEU A 58 -8.62 2.60 -5.81
CA LEU A 58 -7.58 2.64 -6.84
C LEU A 58 -8.01 1.91 -8.10
N MET A 59 -8.75 0.82 -7.96
CA MET A 59 -9.29 0.11 -9.11
C MET A 59 -10.29 0.97 -9.87
N GLN A 60 -11.11 1.74 -9.17
CA GLN A 60 -12.04 2.66 -9.81
C GLN A 60 -11.33 3.77 -10.57
N LEU A 61 -10.11 4.08 -10.20
CA LEU A 61 -9.26 5.03 -10.92
C LEU A 61 -8.46 4.37 -12.05
N ASP A 62 -8.73 3.10 -12.31
CA ASP A 62 -8.01 2.31 -13.33
C ASP A 62 -6.51 2.25 -13.08
N ALA A 63 -6.11 2.32 -11.82
CA ALA A 63 -4.69 2.25 -11.47
C ALA A 63 -4.18 0.82 -11.62
N VAL A 64 -3.09 0.65 -12.36
CA VAL A 64 -2.41 -0.65 -12.46
C VAL A 64 -1.19 -0.70 -11.53
N ALA A 65 -0.78 0.46 -11.05
CA ALA A 65 0.31 0.62 -10.10
C ALA A 65 0.09 1.93 -9.36
N LEU A 66 0.72 2.08 -8.19
CA LEU A 66 0.66 3.34 -7.46
C LEU A 66 1.50 4.39 -8.18
N ASP A 67 0.91 5.57 -8.38
CA ASP A 67 1.63 6.73 -8.87
C ASP A 67 1.22 7.94 -8.01
N PRO A 68 1.96 9.06 -8.10
CA PRO A 68 1.67 10.20 -7.22
C PRO A 68 0.24 10.72 -7.33
N ALA A 69 -0.33 10.75 -8.54
CA ALA A 69 -1.69 11.24 -8.74
C ALA A 69 -2.72 10.30 -8.13
N ALA A 70 -2.57 8.98 -8.36
CA ALA A 70 -3.49 8.00 -7.82
C ALA A 70 -3.47 8.02 -6.28
N VAL A 71 -2.28 8.10 -5.68
CA VAL A 71 -2.16 8.19 -4.22
C VAL A 71 -2.81 9.45 -3.71
N SER A 72 -2.48 10.60 -4.29
CA SER A 72 -3.01 11.89 -3.86
C SER A 72 -4.54 11.93 -3.93
N ASN A 73 -5.11 11.39 -5.01
CA ASN A 73 -6.56 11.43 -5.22
C ASN A 73 -7.31 10.44 -4.34
N SER A 74 -6.65 9.48 -3.75
CA SER A 74 -7.31 8.43 -2.98
C SER A 74 -6.96 8.41 -1.49
N LEU A 75 -6.08 9.30 -1.02
CA LEU A 75 -5.67 9.30 0.40
C LEU A 75 -6.85 9.46 1.36
N GLY A 76 -7.89 10.17 0.97
CA GLY A 76 -9.07 10.36 1.81
C GLY A 76 -9.82 9.08 2.13
N VAL A 77 -9.64 8.05 1.31
CA VAL A 77 -10.23 6.74 1.58
C VAL A 77 -9.42 6.01 2.67
N LEU A 78 -8.11 6.19 2.64
CA LEU A 78 -7.18 5.48 3.52
C LEU A 78 -7.06 6.14 4.89
N LEU A 79 -7.06 7.47 4.93
CA LEU A 79 -6.85 8.24 6.17
C LEU A 79 -8.14 8.93 6.57
N LYS A 80 -8.53 8.76 7.85
CA LYS A 80 -9.81 9.26 8.38
C LYS A 80 -9.74 10.71 8.85
N TYR A 81 -8.56 11.18 9.23
CA TYR A 81 -8.41 12.52 9.82
C TYR A 81 -7.72 13.47 8.86
N GLN A 82 -8.24 14.70 8.77
CA GLN A 82 -7.64 15.73 7.92
C GLN A 82 -6.19 16.01 8.30
N ASP A 83 -5.87 15.97 9.58
CA ASP A 83 -4.50 16.21 10.03
C ASP A 83 -3.55 15.15 9.46
N ASP A 84 -4.00 13.89 9.39
CA ASP A 84 -3.20 12.83 8.84
C ASP A 84 -3.02 13.02 7.33
N ILE A 85 -4.09 13.43 6.63
CA ILE A 85 -4.02 13.70 5.21
C ILE A 85 -3.04 14.85 4.93
N GLN A 86 -3.12 15.91 5.72
CA GLN A 86 -2.22 17.05 5.58
C GLN A 86 -0.77 16.68 5.86
N ARG A 87 -0.55 15.76 6.80
CA ARG A 87 0.79 15.28 7.08
C ARG A 87 1.41 14.59 5.87
N MET A 88 0.59 13.98 5.02
CA MET A 88 1.05 13.32 3.81
C MET A 88 1.27 14.31 2.65
N ALA A 89 0.75 15.51 2.77
CA ALA A 89 0.96 16.55 1.76
C ALA A 89 2.40 17.07 1.83
N GLY A 90 2.79 17.85 0.87
CA GLY A 90 4.10 18.48 0.88
C GLY A 90 5.27 17.55 0.55
N GLY A 91 5.00 16.45 -0.16
CA GLY A 91 6.06 15.54 -0.62
C GLY A 91 6.19 14.26 0.18
N GLU A 92 5.57 14.17 1.34
CA GLU A 92 5.67 12.97 2.18
C GLU A 92 5.07 11.74 1.48
N ALA A 93 3.89 11.92 0.87
CA ALA A 93 3.25 10.84 0.14
C ALA A 93 4.14 10.32 -0.99
N LYS A 94 4.77 11.24 -1.72
CA LYS A 94 5.67 10.87 -2.80
C LYS A 94 6.94 10.20 -2.28
N ARG A 95 7.48 10.68 -1.18
CA ARG A 95 8.67 10.09 -0.57
C ARG A 95 8.43 8.63 -0.19
N ILE A 96 7.29 8.37 0.45
CA ILE A 96 6.92 7.01 0.85
C ILE A 96 6.72 6.14 -0.39
N LEU A 97 6.08 6.68 -1.41
CA LEU A 97 5.86 5.94 -2.67
C LEU A 97 7.20 5.56 -3.32
N ASP A 98 8.14 6.49 -3.35
CA ASP A 98 9.46 6.22 -3.92
C ASP A 98 10.19 5.14 -3.13
N GLU A 99 10.09 5.16 -1.80
CA GLU A 99 10.68 4.12 -0.96
C GLU A 99 10.06 2.75 -1.23
N VAL A 100 8.73 2.71 -1.35
CA VAL A 100 8.01 1.47 -1.63
C VAL A 100 8.47 0.88 -2.96
N LYS A 101 8.53 1.70 -4.00
CA LYS A 101 8.92 1.22 -5.32
C LYS A 101 10.37 0.73 -5.34
N ALA A 102 11.25 1.43 -4.64
CA ALA A 102 12.65 1.01 -4.54
C ALA A 102 12.78 -0.32 -3.82
N GLU A 103 12.07 -0.51 -2.71
CA GLU A 103 12.14 -1.75 -1.94
C GLU A 103 11.59 -2.93 -2.74
N LEU A 104 10.47 -2.74 -3.43
CA LEU A 104 9.90 -3.82 -4.23
C LEU A 104 10.77 -4.15 -5.43
N ALA A 105 11.44 -3.16 -6.01
CA ALA A 105 12.38 -3.40 -7.09
C ALA A 105 13.57 -4.22 -6.63
N GLN A 106 14.07 -3.96 -5.40
CA GLN A 106 15.15 -4.73 -4.82
C GLN A 106 14.74 -6.17 -4.54
N GLU A 107 13.52 -6.37 -4.05
CA GLU A 107 13.00 -7.71 -3.81
C GLU A 107 12.89 -8.49 -5.11
N ALA A 108 12.41 -7.85 -6.17
CA ALA A 108 12.30 -8.49 -7.48
C ALA A 108 13.67 -8.86 -8.03
N ALA A 109 14.66 -7.98 -7.87
CA ALA A 109 16.03 -8.24 -8.32
C ALA A 109 16.66 -9.39 -7.52
N ALA A 110 16.45 -9.44 -6.20
CA ALA A 110 16.95 -10.51 -5.36
C ALA A 110 16.33 -11.83 -5.75
N GLY A 111 15.01 -11.84 -6.00
CA GLY A 111 14.33 -13.04 -6.44
C GLY A 111 14.82 -13.53 -7.80
N ALA A 112 15.07 -12.62 -8.71
CA ALA A 112 15.60 -12.96 -10.04
C ALA A 112 17.03 -13.55 -9.93
N ALA A 113 17.82 -13.01 -9.00
CA ALA A 113 19.20 -13.51 -8.79
C ALA A 113 19.22 -14.92 -8.22
N ASP A 114 18.21 -15.27 -7.43
CA ASP A 114 18.09 -16.59 -6.83
C ASP A 114 17.52 -17.63 -7.80
N GLY A 115 16.85 -17.16 -8.82
CA GLY A 115 16.24 -18.03 -9.83
C GLY A 115 17.20 -18.51 -10.90
#